data_c53220264cebe2ac5806b19da7a86c38
#
_entry.id   c53220264cebe2ac5806b19da7a86c38
#
_cell.length_a   1.000
_cell.length_b   1.000
_cell.length_c   1.000
_cell.angle_alpha   90.00
_cell.angle_beta   90.00
_cell.angle_gamma   90.00
#
_symmetry.space_group_name_H-M   'P 1'
#
loop_
_entity.id
_entity.type
_entity.pdbx_description
1 polymer ?
#
loop_
_entity_poly.entity_id
_entity_poly.type
_entity_poly.pdbx_seq_one_letter_code
_entity_poly.pdbx_strand_id
1 'polypeptide(L)' 'MLLMTIESARERIKDLKNKARFKSNKEELLDLISGFEMMVDCFEAILYDTEIEDPDPIGTARLLKEMDDSLHESFSLAAK' A
#
# COMPACT_ATOMS: atom_id res chain seq x y z
N MET A 1 -10.84 -7.04 -13.30
CA MET A 1 -10.03 -6.91 -12.09
C MET A 1 -9.24 -5.62 -12.12
N LEU A 2 -9.41 -4.79 -11.10
CA LEU A 2 -8.66 -3.54 -11.03
C LEU A 2 -7.27 -3.79 -10.46
N LEU A 3 -6.25 -3.41 -11.21
CA LEU A 3 -4.87 -3.49 -10.77
C LEU A 3 -4.49 -2.14 -10.14
N MET A 4 -3.74 -2.19 -9.06
CA MET A 4 -3.28 -0.99 -8.38
C MET A 4 -1.95 -0.52 -8.98
N THR A 5 -1.87 0.76 -9.30
CA THR A 5 -0.62 1.36 -9.77
C THR A 5 0.15 1.94 -8.59
N ILE A 6 1.44 2.24 -8.82
CA ILE A 6 2.27 2.91 -7.80
C ILE A 6 1.64 4.25 -7.39
N GLU A 7 1.18 5.01 -8.38
CA GLU A 7 0.55 6.30 -8.13
C GLU A 7 -0.72 6.18 -7.28
N SER A 8 -1.60 5.24 -7.63
CA SER A 8 -2.82 5.04 -6.87
C SER A 8 -2.52 4.49 -5.47
N ALA A 9 -1.47 3.67 -5.33
CA ALA A 9 -1.04 3.18 -4.02
C ALA A 9 -0.57 4.33 -3.13
N ARG A 10 0.17 5.30 -3.67
CA ARG A 10 0.62 6.46 -2.89
C ARG A 10 -0.54 7.35 -2.46
N GLU A 11 -1.52 7.54 -3.31
CA GLU A 11 -2.73 8.27 -2.96
C GLU A 11 -3.51 7.55 -1.85
N ARG A 12 -3.58 6.22 -1.95
CA ARG A 12 -4.23 5.39 -0.94
C ARG A 12 -3.54 5.51 0.41
N ILE A 13 -2.21 5.47 0.41
CA ILE A 13 -1.40 5.63 1.63
C ILE A 13 -1.72 6.97 2.31
N LYS A 14 -1.78 8.03 1.54
CA LYS A 14 -2.10 9.37 2.04
C LYS A 14 -3.47 9.40 2.69
N ASP A 15 -4.46 8.82 2.04
CA ASP A 15 -5.83 8.75 2.54
C ASP A 15 -5.90 7.92 3.82
N LEU A 16 -5.23 6.77 3.85
CA LEU A 16 -5.20 5.89 5.01
C LEU A 16 -4.52 6.55 6.21
N LYS A 17 -3.44 7.29 5.99
CA LYS A 17 -2.78 8.04 7.06
C LYS A 17 -3.74 9.04 7.69
N ASN A 18 -4.52 9.74 6.88
CA ASN A 18 -5.49 10.70 7.38
C ASN A 18 -6.60 10.02 8.19
N LYS A 19 -7.09 8.89 7.71
CA LYS A 19 -8.13 8.12 8.39
C LYS A 19 -7.63 7.51 9.70
N ALA A 20 -6.38 7.03 9.72
CA ALA A 20 -5.80 6.40 10.89
C ALA A 20 -5.74 7.33 12.11
N ARG A 21 -5.63 8.63 11.90
CA ARG A 21 -5.57 9.63 12.98
C ARG A 21 -6.76 9.56 13.91
N PHE A 22 -7.91 9.13 13.41
CA PHE A 22 -9.16 9.13 14.14
C PHE A 22 -9.52 7.77 14.73
N LYS A 23 -8.62 6.80 14.60
CA LYS A 23 -8.83 5.44 15.11
C LYS A 23 -8.15 5.26 16.47
N SER A 24 -8.76 4.43 17.32
CA SER A 24 -8.19 4.15 18.64
C SER A 24 -6.87 3.42 18.58
N ASN A 25 -6.65 2.60 17.55
CA ASN A 25 -5.42 1.84 17.35
C ASN A 25 -4.54 2.46 16.26
N LYS A 26 -4.47 3.79 16.24
CA LYS A 26 -3.74 4.53 15.19
C LYS A 26 -2.28 4.10 15.04
N GLU A 27 -1.59 3.80 16.14
CA GLU A 27 -0.19 3.41 16.08
C GLU A 27 0.01 2.11 15.31
N GLU A 28 -0.84 1.12 15.58
CA GLU A 28 -0.83 -0.15 14.86
C GLU A 28 -1.14 0.05 13.39
N LEU A 29 -2.15 0.87 13.08
CA LEU A 29 -2.53 1.16 11.70
C LEU A 29 -1.41 1.91 10.97
N LEU A 30 -0.75 2.85 11.62
CA LEU A 30 0.35 3.60 11.02
C LEU A 30 1.56 2.69 10.74
N ASP A 31 1.82 1.71 11.59
CA ASP A 31 2.86 0.71 11.35
C ASP A 31 2.56 -0.12 10.11
N LEU A 32 1.31 -0.56 9.95
CA LEU A 32 0.89 -1.30 8.77
C LEU A 32 1.00 -0.45 7.50
N ILE A 33 0.61 0.82 7.59
CA ILE A 33 0.73 1.76 6.48
C ILE A 33 2.20 1.99 6.12
N SER A 34 3.08 2.09 7.12
CA SER A 34 4.52 2.24 6.88
C SER A 34 5.09 1.05 6.12
N GLY A 35 4.65 -0.16 6.45
CA GLY A 35 5.04 -1.37 5.72
C GLY A 35 4.59 -1.32 4.26
N PHE A 36 3.37 -0.87 4.03
CA PHE A 36 2.83 -0.69 2.67
C PHE A 36 3.66 0.35 1.91
N GLU A 37 3.98 1.48 2.55
CA GLU A 37 4.77 2.55 1.94
C GLU A 37 6.16 2.06 1.54
N MET A 38 6.82 1.30 2.42
CA MET A 38 8.12 0.69 2.11
C MET A 38 8.03 -0.23 0.91
N MET A 39 7.00 -1.05 0.84
CA MET A 39 6.78 -1.95 -0.29
C MET A 39 6.59 -1.16 -1.59
N VAL A 40 5.80 -0.08 -1.55
CA VAL A 40 5.59 0.78 -2.71
C VAL A 40 6.90 1.40 -3.17
N ASP A 41 7.71 1.89 -2.23
CA ASP A 41 9.02 2.48 -2.55
C ASP A 41 9.94 1.46 -3.22
N CYS A 42 9.97 0.22 -2.71
CA CYS A 42 10.78 -0.85 -3.30
C CYS A 42 10.30 -1.18 -4.72
N PHE A 43 9.01 -1.30 -4.92
CA PHE A 43 8.46 -1.62 -6.24
C PHE A 43 8.67 -0.49 -7.23
N GLU A 44 8.57 0.76 -6.77
CA GLU A 44 8.87 1.91 -7.62
C GLU A 44 10.31 1.87 -8.10
N ALA A 45 11.24 1.60 -7.18
CA ALA A 45 12.66 1.50 -7.53
C ALA A 45 12.90 0.39 -8.55
N ILE A 46 12.27 -0.77 -8.39
CA ILE A 46 12.40 -1.90 -9.31
C ILE A 46 11.85 -1.54 -10.69
N LEU A 47 10.65 -0.95 -10.74
CA LEU A 47 10.00 -0.64 -12.01
C LEU A 47 10.72 0.43 -12.82
N TYR A 48 11.41 1.35 -12.14
CA TYR A 48 12.14 2.43 -12.80
C TYR A 48 13.63 2.18 -12.92
N ASP A 49 14.10 1.03 -12.46
CA ASP A 49 15.52 0.66 -12.59
C ASP A 49 15.74 0.08 -13.99
N THR A 50 16.52 0.81 -14.81
CA THR A 50 16.80 0.41 -16.20
C THR A 50 17.75 -0.79 -16.29
N GLU A 51 18.42 -1.16 -15.20
CA GLU A 51 19.30 -2.31 -15.16
C GLU A 51 18.56 -3.62 -14.94
N ILE A 52 17.33 -3.54 -14.44
CA ILE A 52 16.52 -4.73 -14.21
C ILE A 52 15.73 -5.03 -15.47
N GLU A 53 16.01 -6.18 -16.07
CA GLU A 53 15.26 -6.66 -17.21
C GLU A 53 13.95 -7.28 -16.72
N ASP A 54 12.88 -7.00 -17.45
CA ASP A 54 11.60 -7.67 -17.29
C ASP A 54 10.96 -7.52 -15.90
N PRO A 55 10.75 -6.28 -15.41
CA PRO A 55 9.96 -6.10 -14.20
C PRO A 55 8.54 -6.62 -14.43
N ASP A 56 7.94 -7.22 -13.41
CA ASP A 56 6.59 -7.74 -13.49
C ASP A 56 5.57 -6.72 -12.94
N PRO A 57 5.06 -5.81 -13.79
CA PRO A 57 4.12 -4.79 -13.32
C PRO A 57 2.76 -5.38 -12.89
N ILE A 58 2.38 -6.51 -13.46
CA ILE A 58 1.12 -7.17 -13.10
C ILE A 58 1.23 -7.80 -11.72
N GLY A 59 2.34 -8.51 -11.47
CA GLY A 59 2.60 -9.10 -10.15
C GLY A 59 2.70 -8.03 -9.07
N THR A 60 3.39 -6.92 -9.37
CA THR A 60 3.51 -5.78 -8.47
C THR A 60 2.15 -5.18 -8.15
N ALA A 61 1.33 -4.95 -9.17
CA ALA A 61 -0.01 -4.37 -8.99
C ALA A 61 -0.89 -5.28 -8.15
N ARG A 62 -0.76 -6.59 -8.32
CA ARG A 62 -1.51 -7.58 -7.54
C ARG A 62 -1.09 -7.56 -6.06
N LEU A 63 0.20 -7.51 -5.78
CA LEU A 63 0.71 -7.44 -4.41
C LEU A 63 0.28 -6.16 -3.71
N LEU A 64 0.32 -5.04 -4.41
CA LEU A 64 -0.14 -3.76 -3.87
C LEU A 64 -1.63 -3.82 -3.53
N LYS A 65 -2.42 -4.46 -4.38
CA LYS A 65 -3.85 -4.62 -4.15
C LYS A 65 -4.13 -5.52 -2.93
N GLU A 66 -3.36 -6.58 -2.76
CA GLU A 66 -3.48 -7.47 -1.61
C GLU A 66 -3.16 -6.73 -0.31
N MET A 67 -2.12 -5.89 -0.31
CA MET A 67 -1.79 -5.06 0.85
C MET A 67 -2.90 -4.06 1.16
N ASP A 68 -3.46 -3.43 0.14
CA ASP A 68 -4.56 -2.50 0.31
C ASP A 68 -5.78 -3.20 0.93
N ASP A 69 -6.10 -4.39 0.46
CA ASP A 69 -7.22 -5.17 0.99
C ASP A 69 -6.99 -5.54 2.45
N SER A 70 -5.76 -5.91 2.82
CA SER A 70 -5.41 -6.21 4.20
C SER A 70 -5.56 -4.99 5.10
N LEU A 71 -5.16 -3.82 4.61
CA LEU A 71 -5.31 -2.57 5.35
C LEU A 71 -6.79 -2.21 5.52
N HIS A 72 -7.60 -2.41 4.50
CA HIS A 72 -9.05 -2.21 4.59
C HIS A 72 -9.68 -3.06 5.67
N GLU A 73 -9.28 -4.32 5.74
CA GLU A 73 -9.77 -5.24 6.76
C GLU A 73 -9.38 -4.76 8.15
N SER A 74 -8.13 -4.34 8.34
CA SER A 74 -7.64 -3.81 9.61
C SER A 74 -8.41 -2.56 10.02
N PHE A 75 -8.71 -1.67 9.07
CA PHE A 75 -9.51 -0.47 9.33
C PHE A 75 -10.95 -0.81 9.71
N SER A 76 -11.54 -1.82 9.08
CA SER A 76 -12.88 -2.27 9.43
C SER A 76 -12.95 -2.77 10.85
N LEU A 77 -11.96 -3.55 11.27
CA LEU A 77 -11.89 -4.06 12.64
C LEU A 77 -11.70 -2.92 13.64
N ALA A 78 -10.93 -1.90 13.28
CA ALA A 78 -10.67 -0.75 14.13
C ALA A 78 -11.87 0.19 14.27
N ALA A 79 -12.87 0.06 13.40
CA ALA A 79 -14.05 0.91 13.41
C ALA A 79 -15.01 0.64 14.57
N LYS A 80 -14.75 -0.40 15.33
CA LYS A 80 -15.62 -0.77 16.47
C LYS A 80 -15.29 -0.03 17.74
#